data_d072edbe7b976822303d6dcb7bbb63c4
#
_entry.id   d072edbe7b976822303d6dcb7bbb63c4
#
_cell.length_a   1.000
_cell.length_b   1.000
_cell.length_c   1.000
_cell.angle_alpha   90.00
_cell.angle_beta   90.00
_cell.angle_gamma   90.00
#
_symmetry.space_group_name_H-M   'P 1'
#
loop_
_entity.id
_entity.type
_entity.pdbx_description
1 polymer ?
#
loop_
_entity_poly.entity_id
_entity_poly.type
_entity_poly.pdbx_seq_one_letter_code
_entity_poly.pdbx_strand_id
1 'polypeptide(L)'
;MPRNLVLFDLEWNIGYQPYTFNYHGVQQTLRGEIIEIGAVKIDEDANVLDTFSIRLRPRIFRKLQHHIAKVTGLTQADLDKGEPILQGLRRFMKWCGPDAEFAEWGLDDVPVLKQNLFLCNIDESQPTVWYDLQQIFLREHPRKEGEGMTLESVVTRLGIPMERPFHDALSDTLYTADVCRRLDLRSGLAAYPTEPEALKAALCPPPGDYRDFRVYPGYVEQYAWRTDPAVAQVPCPECGATLEPDEIWLKKGSNSWYTMARCPHCQGSSSPCGQGAMIRYKLARRDGLHWSYARCVQIPDKELLARWNKQRTQQLEPKSKPKPPKPDLPPLLKKFYRFYAGKWLSGSYNRIDRHEKAQILFMAFS
;
A
#
# COMPACT_ATOMS: atom_id res chain seq x y z
N MET A 1 -14.19 -8.78 29.71
CA MET A 1 -15.18 -7.80 29.25
C MET A 1 -15.36 -7.99 27.77
N PRO A 2 -16.56 -7.84 27.19
CA PRO A 2 -16.71 -7.87 25.75
C PRO A 2 -15.81 -6.82 25.13
N ARG A 3 -15.08 -7.17 24.06
CA ARG A 3 -14.26 -6.22 23.31
C ARG A 3 -15.16 -5.18 22.66
N ASN A 4 -14.78 -3.91 22.75
CA ASN A 4 -15.41 -2.84 21.98
C ASN A 4 -14.73 -2.80 20.60
N LEU A 5 -15.07 -3.74 19.72
CA LEU A 5 -14.48 -3.84 18.39
C LEU A 5 -15.28 -3.00 17.38
N VAL A 6 -14.60 -2.06 16.76
CA VAL A 6 -15.14 -1.17 15.74
C VAL A 6 -14.59 -1.60 14.38
N LEU A 7 -15.46 -2.15 13.54
CA LEU A 7 -15.17 -2.27 12.11
C LEU A 7 -15.44 -0.92 11.47
N PHE A 8 -14.59 -0.47 10.56
CA PHE A 8 -14.81 0.77 9.84
C PHE A 8 -14.22 0.74 8.44
N ASP A 9 -14.75 1.57 7.59
CA ASP A 9 -14.32 1.83 6.24
C ASP A 9 -14.42 3.33 5.96
N LEU A 10 -13.49 3.85 5.20
CA LEU A 10 -13.40 5.26 4.87
C LEU A 10 -13.42 5.46 3.37
N GLU A 11 -14.23 6.43 2.93
CA GLU A 11 -14.04 7.01 1.60
C GLU A 11 -13.32 8.34 1.75
N TRP A 12 -12.32 8.61 0.88
CA TRP A 12 -11.56 9.86 0.94
C TRP A 12 -11.34 10.48 -0.42
N ASN A 13 -11.35 11.79 -0.43
CA ASN A 13 -11.02 12.58 -1.61
C ASN A 13 -9.53 12.93 -1.63
N ILE A 14 -8.96 13.05 -2.81
CA ILE A 14 -7.56 13.46 -3.00
C ILE A 14 -7.48 14.79 -3.74
N GLY A 15 -6.38 15.52 -3.55
CA GLY A 15 -6.16 16.78 -4.23
C GLY A 15 -5.63 16.62 -5.65
N TYR A 16 -5.84 17.64 -6.49
CA TYR A 16 -5.18 17.76 -7.79
C TYR A 16 -3.68 18.05 -7.64
N GLN A 17 -3.29 18.63 -6.51
CA GLN A 17 -1.93 18.86 -6.09
C GLN A 17 -1.71 18.21 -4.73
N PRO A 18 -0.52 17.67 -4.43
CA PRO A 18 -0.21 17.13 -3.13
C PRO A 18 -0.30 18.24 -2.06
N TYR A 19 -0.89 17.93 -0.93
CA TYR A 19 -0.88 18.78 0.25
C TYR A 19 0.12 18.20 1.25
N THR A 20 1.15 18.98 1.58
CA THR A 20 2.17 18.59 2.54
C THR A 20 2.01 19.36 3.86
N PHE A 21 2.30 18.69 4.97
CA PHE A 21 2.20 19.25 6.31
C PHE A 21 3.26 18.64 7.22
N ASN A 22 3.55 19.35 8.33
CA ASN A 22 4.46 18.81 9.33
C ASN A 22 3.66 17.92 10.30
N TYR A 23 3.97 16.64 10.32
CA TYR A 23 3.38 15.65 11.21
C TYR A 23 4.44 15.22 12.23
N HIS A 24 4.32 15.68 13.47
CA HIS A 24 5.29 15.41 14.56
C HIS A 24 6.76 15.67 14.17
N GLY A 25 7.01 16.80 13.53
CA GLY A 25 8.37 17.16 13.09
C GLY A 25 8.77 16.61 11.72
N VAL A 26 7.89 15.86 11.07
CA VAL A 26 8.14 15.18 9.80
C VAL A 26 7.27 15.74 8.70
N GLN A 27 7.88 16.08 7.55
CA GLN A 27 7.12 16.47 6.36
C GLN A 27 6.37 15.26 5.79
N GLN A 28 5.05 15.31 5.84
CA GLN A 28 4.17 14.28 5.29
C GLN A 28 3.32 14.83 4.15
N THR A 29 2.92 13.95 3.26
CA THR A 29 1.88 14.25 2.26
C THR A 29 0.56 13.65 2.72
N LEU A 30 -0.50 14.45 2.71
CA LEU A 30 -1.85 13.98 3.01
C LEU A 30 -2.29 12.94 1.99
N ARG A 31 -2.60 11.74 2.45
CA ARG A 31 -3.07 10.63 1.60
C ARG A 31 -4.42 10.93 0.98
N GLY A 32 -5.31 11.50 1.78
CA GLY A 32 -6.64 11.92 1.38
C GLY A 32 -7.36 12.58 2.53
N GLU A 33 -8.38 13.36 2.21
CA GLU A 33 -9.26 13.96 3.22
C GLU A 33 -10.57 13.18 3.24
N ILE A 34 -10.97 12.69 4.40
CA ILE A 34 -12.12 11.79 4.57
C ILE A 34 -13.40 12.52 4.16
N ILE A 35 -14.22 11.86 3.35
CA ILE A 35 -15.51 12.35 2.85
C ILE A 35 -16.69 11.50 3.30
N GLU A 36 -16.45 10.24 3.67
CA GLU A 36 -17.46 9.38 4.26
C GLU A 36 -16.81 8.43 5.27
N ILE A 37 -17.53 8.15 6.36
CA ILE A 37 -17.17 7.14 7.37
C ILE A 37 -18.36 6.21 7.52
N GLY A 38 -18.12 4.92 7.33
CA GLY A 38 -19.02 3.85 7.70
C GLY A 38 -18.39 3.02 8.82
N ALA A 39 -19.11 2.74 9.88
CA ALA A 39 -18.59 1.93 10.97
C ALA A 39 -19.69 1.13 11.67
N VAL A 40 -19.31 -0.02 12.21
CA VAL A 40 -20.17 -0.84 13.05
C VAL A 40 -19.41 -1.30 14.29
N LYS A 41 -20.09 -1.34 15.42
CA LYS A 41 -19.63 -2.06 16.60
C LYS A 41 -20.11 -3.49 16.52
N ILE A 42 -19.22 -4.43 16.79
CA ILE A 42 -19.57 -5.85 16.80
C ILE A 42 -19.13 -6.49 18.12
N ASP A 43 -19.83 -7.58 18.46
CA ASP A 43 -19.41 -8.48 19.54
C ASP A 43 -18.40 -9.52 19.05
N GLU A 44 -17.99 -10.42 19.94
CA GLU A 44 -17.04 -11.49 19.66
C GLU A 44 -17.54 -12.53 18.65
N ASP A 45 -18.86 -12.58 18.42
CA ASP A 45 -19.53 -13.46 17.46
C ASP A 45 -19.88 -12.72 16.15
N ALA A 46 -19.33 -11.50 15.98
CA ALA A 46 -19.54 -10.59 14.86
C ALA A 46 -21.01 -10.14 14.66
N ASN A 47 -21.82 -10.15 15.75
CA ASN A 47 -23.14 -9.54 15.69
C ASN A 47 -23.02 -8.03 15.76
N VAL A 48 -23.73 -7.32 14.88
CA VAL A 48 -23.74 -5.86 14.85
C VAL A 48 -24.51 -5.34 16.07
N LEU A 49 -23.85 -4.56 16.91
CA LEU A 49 -24.41 -3.96 18.12
C LEU A 49 -24.90 -2.52 17.88
N ASP A 50 -24.16 -1.77 17.06
CA ASP A 50 -24.44 -0.37 16.75
C ASP A 50 -23.81 0.01 15.40
N THR A 51 -24.34 1.04 14.75
CA THR A 51 -23.87 1.51 13.44
C THR A 51 -23.62 3.00 13.46
N PHE A 52 -22.63 3.43 12.68
CA PHE A 52 -22.31 4.83 12.45
C PHE A 52 -22.12 5.08 10.98
N SER A 53 -22.73 6.13 10.45
CA SER A 53 -22.51 6.59 9.09
C SER A 53 -22.58 8.12 9.05
N ILE A 54 -21.61 8.71 8.35
CA ILE A 54 -21.55 10.16 8.20
C ILE A 54 -20.85 10.56 6.93
N ARG A 55 -21.39 11.54 6.23
CA ARG A 55 -20.72 12.24 5.13
C ARG A 55 -20.07 13.52 5.63
N LEU A 56 -18.83 13.72 5.19
CA LEU A 56 -17.99 14.82 5.65
C LEU A 56 -17.71 15.81 4.53
N ARG A 57 -17.70 17.08 4.89
CA ARG A 57 -17.25 18.15 4.01
C ARG A 57 -15.77 18.41 4.25
N PRO A 58 -14.92 18.10 3.25
CA PRO A 58 -13.49 18.29 3.36
C PRO A 58 -13.13 19.78 3.41
N ARG A 59 -12.00 20.09 4.07
CA ARG A 59 -11.50 21.47 4.26
C ARG A 59 -10.40 21.81 3.25
N ILE A 60 -9.55 20.83 2.94
CA ILE A 60 -8.37 20.98 2.09
C ILE A 60 -8.73 20.60 0.64
N PHE A 61 -9.19 19.39 0.42
CA PHE A 61 -9.54 18.86 -0.90
C PHE A 61 -11.03 19.05 -1.21
N ARG A 62 -11.48 20.30 -1.28
CA ARG A 62 -12.91 20.64 -1.40
C ARG A 62 -13.55 20.18 -2.72
N LYS A 63 -12.77 20.11 -3.82
CA LYS A 63 -13.28 19.69 -5.11
C LYS A 63 -13.17 18.18 -5.23
N LEU A 64 -14.32 17.52 -5.43
CA LEU A 64 -14.38 16.07 -5.62
C LEU A 64 -13.64 15.66 -6.89
N GLN A 65 -12.73 14.72 -6.76
CA GLN A 65 -12.02 14.11 -7.89
C GLN A 65 -12.96 13.24 -8.70
N HIS A 66 -12.87 13.34 -10.03
CA HIS A 66 -13.75 12.61 -10.93
C HIS A 66 -13.72 11.08 -10.73
N HIS A 67 -12.53 10.51 -10.48
CA HIS A 67 -12.42 9.07 -10.27
C HIS A 67 -13.01 8.65 -8.93
N ILE A 68 -12.88 9.46 -7.86
CA ILE A 68 -13.52 9.22 -6.57
C ILE A 68 -15.05 9.26 -6.73
N ALA A 69 -15.58 10.30 -7.39
CA ALA A 69 -17.00 10.39 -7.71
C ALA A 69 -17.53 9.16 -8.47
N LYS A 70 -16.72 8.63 -9.39
CA LYS A 70 -17.09 7.45 -10.18
C LYS A 70 -17.13 6.17 -9.34
N VAL A 71 -16.19 6.03 -8.39
CA VAL A 71 -16.08 4.84 -7.54
C VAL A 71 -17.14 4.86 -6.43
N THR A 72 -17.26 5.96 -5.70
CA THR A 72 -18.16 6.09 -4.56
C THR A 72 -19.61 6.43 -4.94
N GLY A 73 -19.84 6.91 -6.16
CA GLY A 73 -21.14 7.45 -6.56
C GLY A 73 -21.49 8.81 -5.97
N LEU A 74 -20.62 9.38 -5.12
CA LEU A 74 -20.85 10.69 -4.49
C LEU A 74 -20.77 11.82 -5.51
N THR A 75 -21.53 12.88 -5.26
CA THR A 75 -21.50 14.12 -6.04
C THR A 75 -20.84 15.25 -5.26
N GLN A 76 -20.45 16.33 -5.94
CA GLN A 76 -19.97 17.54 -5.27
C GLN A 76 -21.01 18.09 -4.29
N ALA A 77 -22.29 18.00 -4.62
CA ALA A 77 -23.37 18.47 -3.76
C ALA A 77 -23.50 17.64 -2.47
N ASP A 78 -23.14 16.36 -2.51
CA ASP A 78 -23.08 15.51 -1.31
C ASP A 78 -21.97 15.96 -0.36
N LEU A 79 -20.77 16.26 -0.91
CA LEU A 79 -19.68 16.81 -0.13
C LEU A 79 -20.02 18.17 0.49
N ASP A 80 -20.62 19.06 -0.31
CA ASP A 80 -20.96 20.41 0.15
C ASP A 80 -22.00 20.42 1.28
N LYS A 81 -22.89 19.41 1.28
CA LYS A 81 -23.91 19.19 2.35
C LYS A 81 -23.36 18.40 3.52
N GLY A 82 -22.22 17.76 3.38
CA GLY A 82 -21.61 16.95 4.44
C GLY A 82 -21.36 17.77 5.70
N GLU A 83 -21.30 17.09 6.85
CA GLU A 83 -20.90 17.72 8.11
C GLU A 83 -19.45 18.20 8.02
N PRO A 84 -19.10 19.38 8.57
CA PRO A 84 -17.71 19.82 8.60
C PRO A 84 -16.80 18.74 9.21
N ILE A 85 -15.70 18.41 8.56
CA ILE A 85 -14.84 17.27 8.89
C ILE A 85 -14.42 17.26 10.37
N LEU A 86 -14.13 18.42 10.96
CA LEU A 86 -13.76 18.52 12.38
C LEU A 86 -14.87 18.00 13.32
N GLN A 87 -16.13 18.40 13.06
CA GLN A 87 -17.26 17.99 13.89
C GLN A 87 -17.58 16.51 13.69
N GLY A 88 -17.57 16.04 12.45
CA GLY A 88 -17.83 14.65 12.13
C GLY A 88 -16.79 13.71 12.70
N LEU A 89 -15.51 14.04 12.62
CA LEU A 89 -14.45 13.23 13.25
C LEU A 89 -14.58 13.19 14.79
N ARG A 90 -14.91 14.31 15.43
CA ARG A 90 -15.20 14.33 16.89
C ARG A 90 -16.37 13.44 17.25
N ARG A 91 -17.44 13.45 16.45
CA ARG A 91 -18.60 12.58 16.67
C ARG A 91 -18.22 11.11 16.50
N PHE A 92 -17.44 10.77 15.46
CA PHE A 92 -16.97 9.43 15.22
C PHE A 92 -16.13 8.91 16.39
N MET A 93 -15.10 9.65 16.80
CA MET A 93 -14.23 9.23 17.91
C MET A 93 -15.01 9.12 19.24
N LYS A 94 -15.96 10.03 19.48
CA LYS A 94 -16.85 9.93 20.65
C LYS A 94 -17.73 8.67 20.60
N TRP A 95 -18.27 8.34 19.42
CA TRP A 95 -19.07 7.13 19.22
C TRP A 95 -18.22 5.87 19.40
N CYS A 96 -16.99 5.83 18.91
CA CYS A 96 -16.09 4.70 19.13
C CYS A 96 -15.86 4.45 20.62
N GLY A 97 -15.59 5.50 21.38
CA GLY A 97 -15.24 5.41 22.82
C GLY A 97 -13.72 5.25 23.03
N PRO A 98 -13.26 5.45 24.28
CA PRO A 98 -11.82 5.51 24.58
C PRO A 98 -11.09 4.17 24.47
N ASP A 99 -11.80 3.06 24.67
CA ASP A 99 -11.22 1.72 24.72
C ASP A 99 -11.56 0.91 23.45
N ALA A 100 -11.84 1.58 22.33
CA ALA A 100 -12.19 0.92 21.09
C ALA A 100 -10.95 0.27 20.47
N GLU A 101 -11.09 -1.00 20.10
CA GLU A 101 -10.17 -1.69 19.18
C GLU A 101 -10.75 -1.56 17.77
N PHE A 102 -9.91 -1.31 16.78
CA PHE A 102 -10.35 -1.06 15.41
C PHE A 102 -10.00 -2.23 14.51
N ALA A 103 -10.81 -2.47 13.51
CA ALA A 103 -10.50 -3.41 12.45
C ALA A 103 -10.98 -2.88 11.09
N GLU A 104 -10.16 -3.09 10.08
CA GLU A 104 -10.39 -2.66 8.70
C GLU A 104 -10.14 -3.79 7.71
N TRP A 105 -10.66 -3.65 6.49
CA TRP A 105 -10.37 -4.60 5.41
C TRP A 105 -9.10 -4.19 4.67
N GLY A 106 -7.94 -4.44 5.26
CA GLY A 106 -6.63 -4.02 4.78
C GLY A 106 -5.85 -3.22 5.82
N LEU A 107 -5.07 -2.24 5.40
CA LEU A 107 -4.25 -1.38 6.29
C LEU A 107 -4.17 0.07 5.79
N ASP A 108 -5.14 0.55 5.04
CA ASP A 108 -5.08 1.87 4.43
C ASP A 108 -5.91 2.94 5.17
N ASP A 109 -6.99 2.54 5.87
CA ASP A 109 -7.93 3.47 6.53
C ASP A 109 -7.34 4.10 7.80
N VAL A 110 -6.71 3.31 8.68
CA VAL A 110 -6.12 3.84 9.92
C VAL A 110 -5.09 4.94 9.67
N PRO A 111 -4.14 4.82 8.73
CA PRO A 111 -3.23 5.91 8.40
C PRO A 111 -3.93 7.17 7.88
N VAL A 112 -5.00 7.02 7.08
CA VAL A 112 -5.81 8.15 6.61
C VAL A 112 -6.53 8.80 7.77
N LEU A 113 -7.16 8.00 8.65
CA LEU A 113 -7.83 8.50 9.86
C LEU A 113 -6.88 9.33 10.72
N LYS A 114 -5.71 8.79 11.06
CA LYS A 114 -4.71 9.48 11.91
C LYS A 114 -4.24 10.80 11.32
N GLN A 115 -3.97 10.88 10.02
CA GLN A 115 -3.61 12.15 9.37
C GLN A 115 -4.75 13.18 9.46
N ASN A 116 -5.99 12.75 9.27
CA ASN A 116 -7.15 13.65 9.33
C ASN A 116 -7.45 14.11 10.76
N LEU A 117 -7.32 13.24 11.76
CA LEU A 117 -7.43 13.63 13.18
C LEU A 117 -6.38 14.67 13.55
N PHE A 118 -5.11 14.44 13.20
CA PHE A 118 -4.02 15.39 13.44
C PHE A 118 -4.29 16.76 12.81
N LEU A 119 -4.67 16.80 11.53
CA LEU A 119 -4.98 18.05 10.83
C LEU A 119 -6.18 18.79 11.41
N CYS A 120 -7.04 18.08 12.12
CA CYS A 120 -8.19 18.64 12.84
C CYS A 120 -7.89 18.97 14.31
N ASN A 121 -6.65 18.83 14.79
CA ASN A 121 -6.26 18.96 16.18
C ASN A 121 -7.13 18.10 17.12
N ILE A 122 -7.37 16.86 16.71
CA ILE A 122 -8.01 15.82 17.51
C ILE A 122 -6.91 14.83 17.87
N ASP A 123 -6.99 14.24 19.07
CA ASP A 123 -6.02 13.24 19.52
C ASP A 123 -6.04 12.03 18.55
N GLU A 124 -4.93 11.82 17.87
CA GLU A 124 -4.71 10.71 16.93
C GLU A 124 -3.94 9.54 17.55
N SER A 125 -3.69 9.56 18.87
CA SER A 125 -3.09 8.42 19.56
C SER A 125 -3.98 7.17 19.44
N GLN A 126 -5.29 7.37 19.32
CA GLN A 126 -6.25 6.34 18.99
C GLN A 126 -6.41 6.18 17.45
N PRO A 127 -6.66 4.97 16.94
CA PRO A 127 -6.63 3.70 17.66
C PRO A 127 -5.20 3.29 18.04
N THR A 128 -5.02 2.71 19.23
CA THR A 128 -3.76 2.06 19.64
C THR A 128 -3.67 0.63 19.17
N VAL A 129 -4.81 -0.03 19.02
CA VAL A 129 -4.92 -1.42 18.53
C VAL A 129 -5.83 -1.43 17.31
N TRP A 130 -5.34 -1.98 16.22
CA TRP A 130 -6.14 -2.23 15.03
C TRP A 130 -5.73 -3.51 14.34
N TYR A 131 -6.67 -4.11 13.63
CA TYR A 131 -6.54 -5.41 13.00
C TYR A 131 -6.76 -5.33 11.49
N ASP A 132 -5.90 -5.98 10.72
CA ASP A 132 -6.12 -6.26 9.30
C ASP A 132 -6.95 -7.54 9.16
N LEU A 133 -8.21 -7.40 8.83
CA LEU A 133 -9.12 -8.53 8.68
C LEU A 133 -8.80 -9.40 7.47
N GLN A 134 -8.13 -8.87 6.43
CA GLN A 134 -7.61 -9.69 5.35
C GLN A 134 -6.57 -10.70 5.87
N GLN A 135 -5.73 -10.29 6.82
CA GLN A 135 -4.74 -11.17 7.41
C GLN A 135 -5.39 -12.27 8.27
N ILE A 136 -6.44 -11.93 9.04
CA ILE A 136 -7.22 -12.91 9.81
C ILE A 136 -7.90 -13.89 8.86
N PHE A 137 -8.56 -13.38 7.82
CA PHE A 137 -9.22 -14.18 6.80
C PHE A 137 -8.26 -15.17 6.12
N LEU A 138 -7.05 -14.73 5.75
CA LEU A 138 -6.05 -15.56 5.06
C LEU A 138 -5.53 -16.72 5.88
N ARG A 139 -5.68 -16.70 7.20
CA ARG A 139 -5.28 -17.84 8.07
C ARG A 139 -6.21 -19.04 7.88
N GLU A 140 -7.50 -18.79 7.70
CA GLU A 140 -8.50 -19.85 7.49
C GLU A 140 -8.71 -20.15 6.01
N HIS A 141 -8.52 -19.14 5.16
CA HIS A 141 -8.74 -19.19 3.73
C HIS A 141 -7.46 -18.80 2.95
N PRO A 142 -6.43 -19.67 2.92
CA PRO A 142 -5.20 -19.36 2.22
C PRO A 142 -5.48 -18.99 0.76
N ARG A 143 -4.78 -17.93 0.29
CA ARG A 143 -4.93 -17.40 -1.06
C ARG A 143 -4.42 -18.41 -2.10
N LYS A 144 -5.24 -18.70 -3.09
CA LYS A 144 -4.82 -19.44 -4.29
C LYS A 144 -4.30 -18.47 -5.35
N GLU A 145 -3.50 -18.98 -6.29
CA GLU A 145 -2.99 -18.18 -7.40
C GLU A 145 -4.14 -17.59 -8.23
N GLY A 146 -4.08 -16.28 -8.49
CA GLY A 146 -5.12 -15.56 -9.25
C GLY A 146 -6.34 -15.10 -8.45
N GLU A 147 -6.50 -15.50 -7.18
CA GLU A 147 -7.61 -15.01 -6.34
C GLU A 147 -7.42 -13.55 -5.92
N GLY A 148 -8.48 -12.75 -6.08
CA GLY A 148 -8.56 -11.38 -5.55
C GLY A 148 -8.73 -11.36 -4.03
N MET A 149 -8.29 -10.26 -3.41
CA MET A 149 -8.45 -10.01 -1.97
C MET A 149 -9.27 -8.74 -1.68
N THR A 150 -9.90 -8.16 -2.70
CA THR A 150 -10.87 -7.08 -2.48
C THR A 150 -12.06 -7.64 -1.68
N LEU A 151 -12.72 -6.77 -0.90
CA LEU A 151 -13.89 -7.16 -0.11
C LEU A 151 -14.95 -7.84 -1.00
N GLU A 152 -15.26 -7.26 -2.15
CA GLU A 152 -16.20 -7.80 -3.14
C GLU A 152 -15.81 -9.22 -3.59
N SER A 153 -14.52 -9.48 -3.87
CA SER A 153 -14.06 -10.81 -4.28
C SER A 153 -14.23 -11.85 -3.18
N VAL A 154 -14.06 -11.45 -1.92
CA VAL A 154 -14.21 -12.33 -0.76
C VAL A 154 -15.68 -12.57 -0.43
N VAL A 155 -16.50 -11.53 -0.46
CA VAL A 155 -17.97 -11.63 -0.33
C VAL A 155 -18.53 -12.62 -1.36
N THR A 156 -18.12 -12.48 -2.62
CA THR A 156 -18.49 -13.41 -3.71
C THR A 156 -18.03 -14.84 -3.41
N ARG A 157 -16.77 -15.02 -2.99
CA ARG A 157 -16.19 -16.34 -2.68
C ARG A 157 -16.90 -17.05 -1.54
N LEU A 158 -17.34 -16.30 -0.53
CA LEU A 158 -18.08 -16.83 0.61
C LEU A 158 -19.57 -17.03 0.35
N GLY A 159 -20.07 -16.67 -0.83
CA GLY A 159 -21.50 -16.75 -1.17
C GLY A 159 -22.38 -15.85 -0.30
N ILE A 160 -21.85 -14.73 0.17
CA ILE A 160 -22.61 -13.72 0.92
C ILE A 160 -23.49 -12.95 -0.07
N PRO A 161 -24.83 -12.81 0.20
CA PRO A 161 -25.71 -12.07 -0.68
C PRO A 161 -25.28 -10.62 -0.88
N MET A 162 -25.16 -10.18 -2.14
CA MET A 162 -24.75 -8.82 -2.49
C MET A 162 -25.96 -7.90 -2.65
N GLU A 163 -26.60 -7.57 -1.53
CA GLU A 163 -27.83 -6.76 -1.48
C GLU A 163 -27.55 -5.26 -1.25
N ARG A 164 -26.30 -4.90 -0.95
CA ARG A 164 -25.84 -3.54 -0.70
C ARG A 164 -24.87 -3.11 -1.79
N PRO A 165 -24.77 -1.82 -2.13
CA PRO A 165 -23.75 -1.32 -3.06
C PRO A 165 -22.35 -1.46 -2.42
N PHE A 166 -21.33 -1.70 -3.24
CA PHE A 166 -19.92 -1.53 -2.85
C PHE A 166 -19.49 -0.08 -3.02
N HIS A 167 -18.43 0.32 -2.33
CA HIS A 167 -17.91 1.70 -2.29
C HIS A 167 -18.88 2.70 -1.65
N ASP A 168 -19.68 2.22 -0.73
CA ASP A 168 -20.41 2.99 0.26
C ASP A 168 -19.89 2.53 1.63
N ALA A 169 -19.27 3.43 2.37
CA ALA A 169 -18.48 3.07 3.55
C ALA A 169 -19.26 2.23 4.58
N LEU A 170 -20.55 2.51 4.82
CA LEU A 170 -21.33 1.69 5.73
C LEU A 170 -21.65 0.32 5.15
N SER A 171 -21.98 0.25 3.86
CA SER A 171 -22.26 -1.03 3.18
C SER A 171 -21.04 -1.93 3.19
N ASP A 172 -19.85 -1.40 2.92
CA ASP A 172 -18.61 -2.15 2.93
C ASP A 172 -18.24 -2.61 4.35
N THR A 173 -18.47 -1.78 5.36
CA THR A 173 -18.31 -2.19 6.77
C THR A 173 -19.29 -3.31 7.16
N LEU A 174 -20.53 -3.26 6.70
CA LEU A 174 -21.53 -4.31 6.94
C LEU A 174 -21.16 -5.62 6.22
N TYR A 175 -20.62 -5.56 4.99
CA TYR A 175 -20.09 -6.75 4.32
C TYR A 175 -18.86 -7.30 5.07
N THR A 176 -18.02 -6.43 5.61
CA THR A 176 -16.90 -6.84 6.46
C THR A 176 -17.38 -7.59 7.71
N ALA A 177 -18.47 -7.12 8.36
CA ALA A 177 -19.11 -7.84 9.47
C ALA A 177 -19.67 -9.20 9.04
N ASP A 178 -20.31 -9.27 7.85
CA ASP A 178 -20.81 -10.54 7.29
C ASP A 178 -19.67 -11.54 6.99
N VAL A 179 -18.51 -11.06 6.53
CA VAL A 179 -17.30 -11.88 6.39
C VAL A 179 -16.82 -12.35 7.75
N CYS A 180 -16.74 -11.48 8.76
CA CYS A 180 -16.32 -11.84 10.12
C CYS A 180 -17.19 -12.95 10.73
N ARG A 181 -18.49 -12.98 10.46
CA ARG A 181 -19.40 -14.07 10.91
C ARG A 181 -19.07 -15.43 10.32
N ARG A 182 -18.28 -15.50 9.26
CA ARG A 182 -17.84 -16.75 8.61
C ARG A 182 -16.46 -17.20 9.07
N LEU A 183 -15.85 -16.49 10.03
CA LEU A 183 -14.51 -16.76 10.57
C LEU A 183 -14.60 -17.13 12.06
N ASP A 184 -13.63 -17.84 12.54
CA ASP A 184 -13.33 -17.90 13.98
C ASP A 184 -12.64 -16.58 14.38
N LEU A 185 -13.44 -15.50 14.42
CA LEU A 185 -12.96 -14.16 14.68
C LEU A 185 -12.23 -14.07 16.03
N ARG A 186 -12.73 -14.74 17.07
CA ARG A 186 -12.13 -14.75 18.42
C ARG A 186 -10.70 -15.28 18.39
N SER A 187 -10.49 -16.45 17.79
CA SER A 187 -9.17 -17.04 17.64
C SER A 187 -8.29 -16.21 16.72
N GLY A 188 -8.86 -15.64 15.66
CA GLY A 188 -8.17 -14.74 14.72
C GLY A 188 -7.61 -13.51 15.41
N LEU A 189 -8.41 -12.82 16.22
CA LEU A 189 -7.99 -11.64 16.99
C LEU A 189 -6.98 -12.00 18.09
N ALA A 190 -7.20 -13.12 18.79
CA ALA A 190 -6.28 -13.56 19.85
C ALA A 190 -4.89 -13.94 19.33
N ALA A 191 -4.83 -14.47 18.13
CA ALA A 191 -3.59 -14.88 17.47
C ALA A 191 -3.07 -13.86 16.46
N TYR A 192 -3.66 -12.65 16.43
CA TYR A 192 -3.16 -11.58 15.56
C TYR A 192 -1.76 -11.15 16.02
N PRO A 193 -0.79 -11.05 15.11
CA PRO A 193 0.57 -10.76 15.49
C PRO A 193 0.69 -9.36 16.10
N THR A 194 1.50 -9.22 17.13
CA THR A 194 1.90 -7.91 17.64
C THR A 194 2.57 -7.10 16.53
N GLU A 195 2.57 -5.77 16.63
CA GLU A 195 3.19 -4.90 15.61
C GLU A 195 4.68 -5.26 15.35
N PRO A 196 5.52 -5.56 16.38
CA PRO A 196 6.88 -6.03 16.14
C PRO A 196 6.95 -7.35 15.37
N GLU A 197 6.08 -8.31 15.66
CA GLU A 197 6.04 -9.61 14.95
C GLU A 197 5.57 -9.43 13.49
N ALA A 198 4.55 -8.63 13.27
CA ALA A 198 4.05 -8.30 11.94
C ALA A 198 5.10 -7.56 11.12
N LEU A 199 5.82 -6.62 11.71
CA LEU A 199 6.94 -5.91 11.08
C LEU A 199 8.07 -6.88 10.73
N LYS A 200 8.44 -7.76 11.67
CA LYS A 200 9.46 -8.80 11.44
C LYS A 200 9.07 -9.71 10.28
N ALA A 201 7.82 -10.17 10.21
CA ALA A 201 7.32 -10.98 9.11
C ALA A 201 7.34 -10.24 7.76
N ALA A 202 6.90 -8.97 7.76
CA ALA A 202 6.92 -8.13 6.56
C ALA A 202 8.34 -7.88 6.03
N LEU A 203 9.33 -7.81 6.90
CA LEU A 203 10.73 -7.56 6.58
C LEU A 203 11.55 -8.85 6.36
N CYS A 204 11.00 -10.01 6.72
CA CYS A 204 11.71 -11.28 6.56
C CYS A 204 12.22 -11.45 5.11
N PRO A 205 13.50 -11.81 4.92
CA PRO A 205 14.05 -12.06 3.60
C PRO A 205 13.49 -13.38 3.02
N PRO A 206 13.51 -13.55 1.70
CA PRO A 206 13.21 -14.85 1.10
C PRO A 206 14.24 -15.90 1.56
N PRO A 207 13.92 -17.20 1.48
CA PRO A 207 14.89 -18.26 1.82
C PRO A 207 16.24 -18.05 1.11
N GLY A 208 17.35 -18.29 1.85
CA GLY A 208 18.71 -18.12 1.32
C GLY A 208 19.77 -18.23 2.41
N ASP A 209 21.06 -18.27 2.03
CA ASP A 209 22.20 -18.28 2.92
C ASP A 209 22.52 -16.85 3.40
N TYR A 210 21.85 -16.42 4.45
CA TYR A 210 22.04 -15.10 5.03
C TYR A 210 23.06 -15.14 6.15
N ARG A 211 24.08 -14.30 6.06
CA ARG A 211 25.17 -14.17 7.03
C ARG A 211 24.96 -13.01 8.01
N ASP A 212 24.18 -12.02 7.62
CA ASP A 212 23.78 -10.91 8.49
C ASP A 212 22.33 -10.55 8.20
N PHE A 213 21.55 -10.28 9.25
CA PHE A 213 20.18 -9.76 9.17
C PHE A 213 19.96 -8.76 10.30
N ARG A 214 19.65 -7.52 9.93
CA ARG A 214 19.38 -6.45 10.89
C ARG A 214 18.14 -5.66 10.49
N VAL A 215 17.38 -5.26 11.49
CA VAL A 215 16.20 -4.40 11.33
C VAL A 215 16.47 -3.03 11.93
N TYR A 216 16.12 -2.00 11.21
CA TYR A 216 16.28 -0.59 11.55
C TYR A 216 14.91 0.07 11.51
N PRO A 217 14.21 0.25 12.64
CA PRO A 217 12.89 0.85 12.69
C PRO A 217 12.93 2.38 12.80
N GLY A 218 11.78 3.02 12.53
CA GLY A 218 11.52 4.41 12.91
C GLY A 218 12.08 5.49 11.97
N TYR A 219 12.36 5.15 10.73
CA TYR A 219 12.84 6.13 9.74
C TYR A 219 11.69 6.88 9.08
N VAL A 220 11.88 8.16 8.96
CA VAL A 220 10.94 9.06 8.30
C VAL A 220 11.03 8.98 6.79
N GLU A 221 12.25 8.97 6.26
CA GLU A 221 12.51 8.97 4.84
C GLU A 221 12.60 7.56 4.26
N GLN A 222 11.94 7.31 3.15
CA GLN A 222 11.94 6.01 2.49
C GLN A 222 13.32 5.53 2.05
N TYR A 223 14.24 6.45 1.78
CA TYR A 223 15.54 6.14 1.18
C TYR A 223 16.73 6.43 2.09
N ALA A 224 16.51 6.71 3.38
CA ALA A 224 17.59 6.95 4.35
C ALA A 224 18.56 5.76 4.46
N TRP A 225 18.14 4.55 4.10
CA TRP A 225 19.03 3.39 4.03
C TRP A 225 20.22 3.56 3.08
N ARG A 226 20.19 4.53 2.15
CA ARG A 226 21.28 4.87 1.24
C ARG A 226 22.26 5.86 1.83
N THR A 227 21.83 6.69 2.75
CA THR A 227 22.59 7.87 3.23
C THR A 227 22.92 7.82 4.71
N ASP A 228 22.10 7.14 5.53
CA ASP A 228 22.40 6.99 6.96
C ASP A 228 23.54 5.98 7.15
N PRO A 229 24.69 6.39 7.69
CA PRO A 229 25.84 5.52 7.91
C PRO A 229 25.51 4.28 8.75
N ALA A 230 24.59 4.40 9.72
CA ALA A 230 24.20 3.27 10.56
C ALA A 230 23.57 2.12 9.75
N VAL A 231 22.91 2.44 8.65
CA VAL A 231 22.25 1.50 7.75
C VAL A 231 23.10 1.17 6.53
N ALA A 232 23.68 2.21 5.90
CA ALA A 232 24.40 2.11 4.63
C ALA A 232 25.76 1.42 4.74
N GLN A 233 26.46 1.60 5.86
CA GLN A 233 27.74 0.92 6.10
C GLN A 233 27.49 -0.55 6.47
N VAL A 234 27.82 -1.45 5.57
CA VAL A 234 27.55 -2.88 5.69
C VAL A 234 28.85 -3.61 6.00
N PRO A 235 29.02 -4.20 7.19
CA PRO A 235 30.22 -4.96 7.51
C PRO A 235 30.24 -6.28 6.73
N CYS A 236 31.42 -6.68 6.30
CA CYS A 236 31.65 -8.01 5.76
C CYS A 236 31.40 -9.06 6.85
N PRO A 237 30.57 -10.09 6.61
CA PRO A 237 30.27 -11.11 7.61
C PRO A 237 31.47 -12.00 7.97
N GLU A 238 32.54 -12.00 7.17
CA GLU A 238 33.72 -12.83 7.40
C GLU A 238 34.83 -12.06 8.16
N CYS A 239 35.10 -10.80 7.77
CA CYS A 239 36.26 -10.07 8.31
C CYS A 239 35.89 -8.72 8.97
N GLY A 240 34.63 -8.31 8.93
CA GLY A 240 34.16 -7.04 9.52
C GLY A 240 34.47 -5.78 8.72
N ALA A 241 35.30 -5.83 7.67
CA ALA A 241 35.58 -4.67 6.83
C ALA A 241 34.31 -4.19 6.13
N THR A 242 34.19 -2.89 5.88
CA THR A 242 33.03 -2.34 5.17
C THR A 242 32.98 -2.85 3.73
N LEU A 243 31.86 -3.42 3.35
CA LEU A 243 31.59 -3.85 1.98
C LEU A 243 31.43 -2.64 1.06
N GLU A 244 31.99 -2.73 -0.14
CA GLU A 244 31.86 -1.74 -1.21
C GLU A 244 30.75 -2.19 -2.18
N PRO A 245 29.54 -1.57 -2.12
CA PRO A 245 28.44 -1.93 -3.02
C PRO A 245 28.71 -1.46 -4.45
N ASP A 246 28.19 -2.22 -5.43
CA ASP A 246 28.11 -1.76 -6.83
C ASP A 246 27.21 -0.52 -6.91
N GLU A 247 27.48 0.36 -7.87
CA GLU A 247 26.67 1.57 -8.11
C GLU A 247 25.23 1.24 -8.50
N ILE A 248 25.02 0.05 -9.07
CA ILE A 248 23.70 -0.41 -9.53
C ILE A 248 22.95 -1.13 -8.43
N TRP A 249 21.79 -0.61 -8.10
CA TRP A 249 20.81 -1.21 -7.23
C TRP A 249 19.61 -1.71 -8.03
N LEU A 250 19.43 -3.00 -8.07
CA LEU A 250 18.28 -3.63 -8.71
C LEU A 250 17.08 -3.63 -7.78
N LYS A 251 15.91 -3.33 -8.33
CA LYS A 251 14.65 -3.33 -7.59
C LYS A 251 13.90 -4.64 -7.80
N LYS A 252 13.43 -5.25 -6.70
CA LYS A 252 12.56 -6.43 -6.74
C LYS A 252 11.24 -6.11 -6.04
N GLY A 253 10.19 -5.88 -6.84
CA GLY A 253 8.91 -5.39 -6.32
C GLY A 253 8.98 -3.92 -5.89
N SER A 254 7.99 -3.45 -5.11
CA SER A 254 7.87 -2.05 -4.72
C SER A 254 8.89 -1.60 -3.68
N ASN A 255 9.21 -2.46 -2.73
CA ASN A 255 9.94 -2.10 -1.50
C ASN A 255 11.15 -2.98 -1.22
N SER A 256 11.82 -3.51 -2.25
CA SER A 256 13.02 -4.32 -2.08
C SER A 256 14.08 -3.97 -3.10
N TRP A 257 15.32 -3.78 -2.64
CA TRP A 257 16.49 -3.48 -3.46
C TRP A 257 17.63 -4.43 -3.11
N TYR A 258 18.46 -4.72 -4.09
CA TYR A 258 19.65 -5.53 -3.88
C TYR A 258 20.78 -5.13 -4.82
N THR A 259 22.02 -5.34 -4.37
CA THR A 259 23.21 -5.13 -5.15
C THR A 259 24.29 -6.13 -4.78
N MET A 260 25.26 -6.33 -5.66
CA MET A 260 26.50 -7.00 -5.29
C MET A 260 27.46 -6.02 -4.61
N ALA A 261 28.24 -6.52 -3.68
CA ALA A 261 29.28 -5.76 -3.01
C ALA A 261 30.58 -6.57 -2.93
N ARG A 262 31.68 -5.87 -2.93
CA ARG A 262 33.01 -6.44 -2.76
C ARG A 262 33.53 -6.19 -1.35
N CYS A 263 34.24 -7.14 -0.81
CA CYS A 263 34.99 -6.93 0.41
C CYS A 263 36.46 -6.60 0.03
N PRO A 264 37.00 -5.44 0.42
CA PRO A 264 38.37 -5.08 0.07
C PRO A 264 39.41 -6.04 0.65
N HIS A 265 39.09 -6.72 1.78
CA HIS A 265 40.02 -7.65 2.41
C HIS A 265 39.86 -9.10 1.94
N CYS A 266 38.63 -9.52 1.59
CA CYS A 266 38.36 -10.92 1.19
C CYS A 266 38.45 -11.15 -0.32
N GLN A 267 38.49 -10.11 -1.12
CA GLN A 267 38.48 -10.22 -2.59
C GLN A 267 39.61 -11.11 -3.09
N GLY A 268 39.26 -12.10 -3.93
CA GLY A 268 40.20 -13.05 -4.51
C GLY A 268 40.67 -14.15 -3.55
N SER A 269 40.20 -14.16 -2.30
CA SER A 269 40.49 -15.26 -1.37
C SER A 269 39.50 -16.45 -1.54
N SER A 270 39.83 -17.56 -0.93
CA SER A 270 38.93 -18.73 -0.86
C SER A 270 37.79 -18.59 0.14
N SER A 271 37.67 -17.45 0.83
CA SER A 271 36.57 -17.19 1.75
C SER A 271 35.23 -17.08 1.01
N PRO A 272 34.08 -17.36 1.66
CA PRO A 272 32.76 -17.20 1.06
C PRO A 272 32.53 -15.82 0.44
N CYS A 273 33.04 -14.75 1.06
CA CYS A 273 32.98 -13.38 0.54
C CYS A 273 34.00 -13.05 -0.54
N GLY A 274 34.91 -13.98 -0.90
CA GLY A 274 35.98 -13.74 -1.88
C GLY A 274 35.47 -13.47 -3.30
N GLN A 275 34.30 -14.00 -3.63
CA GLN A 275 33.59 -13.78 -4.89
C GLN A 275 32.55 -12.63 -4.81
N GLY A 276 32.43 -11.99 -3.65
CA GLY A 276 31.46 -10.93 -3.37
C GLY A 276 30.30 -11.37 -2.49
N ALA A 277 29.58 -10.42 -1.96
CA ALA A 277 28.38 -10.61 -1.15
C ALA A 277 27.22 -9.83 -1.76
N MET A 278 26.01 -10.30 -1.61
CA MET A 278 24.81 -9.58 -2.03
C MET A 278 24.21 -8.87 -0.84
N ILE A 279 24.09 -7.55 -0.93
CA ILE A 279 23.37 -6.73 0.05
C ILE A 279 21.94 -6.59 -0.42
N ARG A 280 20.98 -6.80 0.48
CA ARG A 280 19.55 -6.57 0.22
C ARG A 280 18.98 -5.64 1.27
N TYR A 281 18.12 -4.75 0.80
CA TYR A 281 17.23 -3.97 1.65
C TYR A 281 15.79 -4.30 1.33
N LYS A 282 14.99 -4.53 2.34
CA LYS A 282 13.55 -4.64 2.27
C LYS A 282 12.94 -3.61 3.20
N LEU A 283 11.96 -2.89 2.73
CA LEU A 283 11.32 -1.79 3.43
C LEU A 283 9.88 -2.16 3.75
N ALA A 284 9.44 -1.78 4.92
CA ALA A 284 8.03 -1.85 5.32
C ALA A 284 7.64 -0.56 6.05
N ARG A 285 6.37 -0.19 5.91
CA ARG A 285 5.76 0.92 6.64
C ARG A 285 4.37 0.47 7.06
N ARG A 286 4.18 0.17 8.32
CA ARG A 286 2.93 -0.37 8.85
C ARG A 286 2.06 0.69 9.52
N ASP A 287 2.68 1.63 10.24
CA ASP A 287 1.96 2.73 10.90
C ASP A 287 1.56 3.87 9.95
N GLY A 288 1.86 3.74 8.65
CA GLY A 288 1.62 4.78 7.66
C GLY A 288 2.60 5.97 7.74
N LEU A 289 3.47 6.03 8.74
CA LEU A 289 4.32 7.17 9.07
C LEU A 289 5.80 6.86 8.94
N HIS A 290 6.26 5.81 9.60
CA HIS A 290 7.67 5.48 9.71
C HIS A 290 8.03 4.27 8.86
N TRP A 291 9.17 4.37 8.18
CA TRP A 291 9.76 3.26 7.47
C TRP A 291 10.62 2.42 8.41
N SER A 292 10.59 1.14 8.21
CA SER A 292 11.53 0.20 8.80
C SER A 292 12.27 -0.51 7.69
N TYR A 293 13.57 -0.69 7.87
CA TYR A 293 14.43 -1.37 6.91
C TYR A 293 14.92 -2.67 7.48
N ALA A 294 14.86 -3.74 6.70
CA ALA A 294 15.66 -4.92 6.92
C ALA A 294 16.85 -4.90 5.96
N ARG A 295 18.04 -4.99 6.50
CA ARG A 295 19.26 -5.24 5.75
C ARG A 295 19.66 -6.68 5.93
N CYS A 296 19.96 -7.37 4.86
CA CYS A 296 20.60 -8.68 4.92
C CYS A 296 21.77 -8.78 3.95
N VAL A 297 22.77 -9.56 4.37
CA VAL A 297 23.93 -9.91 3.55
C VAL A 297 23.84 -11.40 3.22
N GLN A 298 23.88 -11.72 1.95
CA GLN A 298 23.78 -13.07 1.44
C GLN A 298 25.01 -13.43 0.63
N ILE A 299 25.53 -14.64 0.82
CA ILE A 299 26.53 -15.18 -0.11
C ILE A 299 25.75 -15.74 -1.32
N PRO A 300 25.96 -15.17 -2.53
CA PRO A 300 25.21 -15.59 -3.69
C PRO A 300 25.69 -16.97 -4.18
N ASP A 301 24.75 -17.84 -4.51
CA ASP A 301 25.04 -19.03 -5.30
C ASP A 301 25.27 -18.65 -6.78
N LYS A 302 25.70 -19.62 -7.58
CA LYS A 302 25.99 -19.42 -9.01
C LYS A 302 24.78 -18.91 -9.80
N GLU A 303 23.57 -19.36 -9.47
CA GLU A 303 22.36 -18.98 -10.17
C GLU A 303 21.98 -17.51 -9.86
N LEU A 304 22.03 -17.15 -8.58
CA LEU A 304 21.74 -15.78 -8.14
C LEU A 304 22.74 -14.77 -8.72
N LEU A 305 24.03 -15.15 -8.76
CA LEU A 305 25.08 -14.34 -9.35
C LEU A 305 24.89 -14.16 -10.87
N ALA A 306 24.56 -15.23 -11.60
CA ALA A 306 24.27 -15.16 -13.02
C ALA A 306 23.05 -14.28 -13.32
N ARG A 307 22.00 -14.41 -12.50
CA ARG A 307 20.79 -13.58 -12.61
C ARG A 307 21.09 -12.10 -12.38
N TRP A 308 21.87 -11.79 -11.34
CA TRP A 308 22.28 -10.42 -11.06
C TRP A 308 23.11 -9.82 -12.20
N ASN A 309 24.13 -10.54 -12.70
CA ASN A 309 24.96 -10.09 -13.82
C ASN A 309 24.11 -9.79 -15.06
N LYS A 310 23.16 -10.66 -15.40
CA LYS A 310 22.24 -10.44 -16.54
C LYS A 310 21.41 -9.16 -16.36
N GLN A 311 20.81 -8.97 -15.20
CA GLN A 311 19.97 -7.80 -14.94
C GLN A 311 20.79 -6.50 -14.84
N ARG A 312 21.99 -6.57 -14.28
CA ARG A 312 22.95 -5.46 -14.24
C ARG A 312 23.31 -4.99 -15.65
N THR A 313 23.68 -5.92 -16.54
CA THR A 313 23.99 -5.61 -17.94
C THR A 313 22.80 -4.96 -18.64
N GLN A 314 21.60 -5.49 -18.49
CA GLN A 314 20.37 -4.91 -19.05
C GLN A 314 20.08 -3.49 -18.54
N GLN A 315 20.48 -3.17 -17.31
CA GLN A 315 20.26 -1.83 -16.76
C GLN A 315 21.33 -0.83 -17.23
N LEU A 316 22.53 -1.31 -17.57
CA LEU A 316 23.62 -0.53 -18.14
C LEU A 316 23.46 -0.31 -19.65
N GLU A 317 22.76 -1.21 -20.35
CA GLU A 317 22.46 -1.00 -21.75
C GLU A 317 21.63 0.27 -21.94
N PRO A 318 22.03 1.18 -22.83
CA PRO A 318 21.26 2.38 -23.11
C PRO A 318 19.84 1.96 -23.51
N LYS A 319 18.85 2.37 -22.72
CA LYS A 319 17.42 2.16 -23.04
C LYS A 319 17.22 2.62 -24.48
N SER A 320 16.98 1.62 -25.35
CA SER A 320 16.84 1.77 -26.79
C SER A 320 16.19 3.09 -27.19
N LYS A 321 16.81 3.74 -28.19
CA LYS A 321 16.38 4.84 -29.07
C LYS A 321 15.29 5.78 -28.49
N PRO A 322 15.55 7.07 -28.43
CA PRO A 322 14.49 8.02 -28.09
C PRO A 322 13.26 7.69 -28.92
N LYS A 323 12.12 7.57 -28.28
CA LYS A 323 10.85 7.39 -29.00
C LYS A 323 10.82 8.45 -30.09
N PRO A 324 10.51 8.09 -31.34
CA PRO A 324 10.46 9.08 -32.41
C PRO A 324 9.59 10.25 -31.93
N PRO A 325 9.97 11.49 -32.25
CA PRO A 325 9.20 12.65 -31.86
C PRO A 325 7.75 12.41 -32.29
N LYS A 326 6.81 12.62 -31.36
CA LYS A 326 5.38 12.45 -31.66
C LYS A 326 5.06 13.32 -32.89
N PRO A 327 4.44 12.75 -33.93
CA PRO A 327 4.12 13.54 -35.10
C PRO A 327 3.28 14.75 -34.68
N ASP A 328 3.57 15.91 -35.28
CA ASP A 328 2.79 17.13 -35.03
C ASP A 328 1.43 16.98 -35.72
N LEU A 329 0.51 16.38 -34.99
CA LEU A 329 -0.82 16.08 -35.48
C LEU A 329 -1.74 17.30 -35.37
N PRO A 330 -2.63 17.55 -36.35
CA PRO A 330 -3.68 18.56 -36.21
C PRO A 330 -4.44 18.44 -34.90
N PRO A 331 -5.00 19.54 -34.35
CA PRO A 331 -5.64 19.55 -33.02
C PRO A 331 -6.71 18.48 -32.81
N LEU A 332 -7.47 18.14 -33.84
CA LEU A 332 -8.50 17.11 -33.81
C LEU A 332 -7.90 15.71 -33.66
N LEU A 333 -6.83 15.41 -34.39
CA LEU A 333 -6.09 14.16 -34.32
C LEU A 333 -5.29 14.06 -33.04
N LYS A 334 -4.82 15.17 -32.41
CA LYS A 334 -4.20 15.17 -31.06
C LYS A 334 -5.19 14.73 -29.98
N LYS A 335 -6.46 15.15 -30.09
CA LYS A 335 -7.53 14.75 -29.14
C LYS A 335 -7.85 13.26 -29.28
N PHE A 336 -7.93 12.79 -30.51
CA PHE A 336 -8.16 11.41 -30.89
C PHE A 336 -6.98 10.52 -30.42
N TYR A 337 -5.74 10.93 -30.69
CA TYR A 337 -4.54 10.20 -30.29
C TYR A 337 -4.40 10.09 -28.75
N ARG A 338 -4.75 11.13 -27.98
CA ARG A 338 -4.77 11.08 -26.50
C ARG A 338 -5.78 10.07 -25.97
N PHE A 339 -6.92 9.93 -26.61
CA PHE A 339 -7.99 9.04 -26.16
C PHE A 339 -7.70 7.57 -26.48
N TYR A 340 -7.21 7.28 -27.69
CA TYR A 340 -7.05 5.92 -28.19
C TYR A 340 -5.63 5.34 -28.03
N ALA A 341 -4.60 6.14 -28.10
CA ALA A 341 -3.23 5.68 -27.87
C ALA A 341 -3.01 5.23 -26.42
N GLY A 342 -3.70 5.83 -25.45
CA GLY A 342 -3.74 5.36 -24.07
C GLY A 342 -4.30 3.94 -23.95
N LYS A 343 -5.39 3.64 -24.66
CA LYS A 343 -6.01 2.29 -24.70
C LYS A 343 -5.12 1.26 -25.41
N TRP A 344 -4.42 1.66 -26.45
CA TRP A 344 -3.53 0.77 -27.22
C TRP A 344 -2.24 0.43 -26.45
N LEU A 345 -1.60 1.42 -25.83
CA LEU A 345 -0.40 1.25 -25.01
C LEU A 345 -0.66 0.48 -23.70
N SER A 346 -1.89 0.49 -23.20
CA SER A 346 -2.29 -0.26 -22.01
C SER A 346 -2.66 -1.74 -22.27
N GLY A 347 -2.52 -2.22 -23.52
CA GLY A 347 -2.92 -3.58 -23.90
C GLY A 347 -4.45 -3.80 -23.96
N SER A 348 -5.24 -2.76 -23.77
CA SER A 348 -6.72 -2.84 -23.79
C SER A 348 -7.31 -2.92 -25.19
N TYR A 349 -6.47 -2.84 -26.23
CA TYR A 349 -6.92 -2.87 -27.65
C TYR A 349 -7.69 -4.16 -27.99
N ASN A 350 -7.33 -5.28 -27.37
CA ASN A 350 -8.03 -6.54 -27.60
C ASN A 350 -9.45 -6.60 -26.99
N ARG A 351 -9.80 -5.64 -26.12
CA ARG A 351 -11.14 -5.51 -25.51
C ARG A 351 -12.06 -4.54 -26.25
N ILE A 352 -11.56 -3.86 -27.29
CA ILE A 352 -12.34 -2.98 -28.14
C ILE A 352 -13.13 -3.84 -29.12
N ASP A 353 -14.43 -3.65 -29.22
CA ASP A 353 -15.26 -4.44 -30.12
C ASP A 353 -14.98 -4.17 -31.60
N ARG A 354 -15.50 -5.03 -32.49
CA ARG A 354 -15.26 -4.91 -33.94
C ARG A 354 -15.81 -3.62 -34.52
N HIS A 355 -16.89 -3.08 -33.96
CA HIS A 355 -17.54 -1.86 -34.47
C HIS A 355 -16.74 -0.62 -34.08
N GLU A 356 -16.26 -0.55 -32.84
CA GLU A 356 -15.34 0.51 -32.38
C GLU A 356 -14.02 0.49 -33.17
N LYS A 357 -13.48 -0.69 -33.50
CA LYS A 357 -12.28 -0.84 -34.33
C LYS A 357 -12.49 -0.29 -35.76
N ALA A 358 -13.66 -0.56 -36.36
CA ALA A 358 -14.01 -0.07 -37.66
C ALA A 358 -14.18 1.46 -37.70
N GLN A 359 -14.79 2.04 -36.67
CA GLN A 359 -14.91 3.49 -36.51
C GLN A 359 -13.55 4.18 -36.34
N ILE A 360 -12.65 3.55 -35.60
CA ILE A 360 -11.27 4.04 -35.41
C ILE A 360 -10.51 4.06 -36.73
N LEU A 361 -10.62 2.98 -37.52
CA LEU A 361 -9.99 2.91 -38.85
C LEU A 361 -10.60 3.89 -39.82
N PHE A 362 -11.92 4.03 -39.88
CA PHE A 362 -12.60 4.96 -40.75
C PHE A 362 -12.19 6.42 -40.46
N MET A 363 -12.11 6.83 -39.20
CA MET A 363 -11.71 8.19 -38.82
C MET A 363 -10.19 8.45 -38.94
N ALA A 364 -9.36 7.42 -39.08
CA ALA A 364 -7.93 7.57 -39.31
C ALA A 364 -7.55 7.73 -40.79
N PHE A 365 -8.44 7.34 -41.69
CA PHE A 365 -8.22 7.35 -43.17
C PHE A 365 -9.19 8.28 -43.91
N SER A 366 -10.11 8.97 -43.24
CA SER A 366 -10.92 10.08 -43.75
C SER A 366 -10.33 11.43 -43.35
#